data_66605b0347559e6c36abc50864057f14
#
_entry.id   66605b0347559e6c36abc50864057f14
#
_cell.length_a   1.000
_cell.length_b   1.000
_cell.length_c   1.000
_cell.angle_alpha   90.00
_cell.angle_beta   90.00
_cell.angle_gamma   90.00
#
_symmetry.space_group_name_H-M   'P 1'
#
loop_
_entity.id
_entity.type
_entity.pdbx_description
1 polymer ?
#
loop_
_entity_poly.entity_id
_entity_poly.type
_entity_poly.pdbx_seq_one_letter_code
_entity_poly.pdbx_strand_id
1 'polypeptide(L)'
;MEKIHLTGSEWNVLECLWENNPQTVMQLVARLGESVGWAKSTTITMLRRMEEKGLVHCEIIGKGKSYTPAVEQEIAVISETRSFLNRIYRGSVGLMLSAMAERQELSREEIAELREILARADKKGEK
;
A
#
# COMPACT_ATOMS: atom_id res chain seq x y z
N MET A 1 3.77 -14.24 -13.44
CA MET A 1 3.71 -12.91 -12.86
C MET A 1 4.07 -12.95 -11.39
N GLU A 2 5.08 -12.23 -11.02
CA GLU A 2 5.52 -12.23 -9.63
C GLU A 2 4.51 -11.54 -8.74
N LYS A 3 4.21 -12.18 -7.61
CA LYS A 3 3.39 -11.56 -6.59
C LYS A 3 4.25 -10.63 -5.77
N ILE A 4 3.78 -9.41 -5.60
CA ILE A 4 4.44 -8.46 -4.73
C ILE A 4 3.91 -8.70 -3.33
N HIS A 5 4.80 -9.15 -2.45
CA HIS A 5 4.46 -9.30 -1.04
C HIS A 5 5.17 -8.22 -0.24
N LEU A 6 4.39 -7.38 0.40
CA LEU A 6 4.92 -6.30 1.22
C LEU A 6 4.53 -6.53 2.67
N THR A 7 5.51 -6.36 3.55
CA THR A 7 5.22 -6.31 4.99
C THR A 7 4.59 -4.97 5.33
N GLY A 8 3.98 -4.86 6.49
CA GLY A 8 3.44 -3.58 6.95
C GLY A 8 4.49 -2.49 7.02
N SER A 9 5.70 -2.87 7.44
CA SER A 9 6.83 -1.92 7.52
C SER A 9 7.25 -1.43 6.14
N GLU A 10 7.32 -2.35 5.18
CA GLU A 10 7.66 -1.99 3.80
C GLU A 10 6.59 -1.08 3.19
N TRP A 11 5.34 -1.36 3.48
CA TRP A 11 4.23 -0.53 3.03
C TRP A 11 4.36 0.90 3.56
N ASN A 12 4.72 1.05 4.83
CA ASN A 12 4.91 2.38 5.42
C ASN A 12 5.95 3.21 4.68
N VAL A 13 7.07 2.59 4.30
CA VAL A 13 8.12 3.29 3.55
C VAL A 13 7.62 3.68 2.15
N LEU A 14 7.01 2.73 1.45
CA LEU A 14 6.52 2.99 0.09
C LEU A 14 5.43 4.05 0.09
N GLU A 15 4.57 4.05 1.08
CA GLU A 15 3.51 5.06 1.20
C GLU A 15 4.10 6.46 1.29
N CYS A 16 5.16 6.63 2.08
CA CYS A 16 5.86 7.91 2.16
C CYS A 16 6.43 8.31 0.80
N LEU A 17 7.00 7.37 0.07
CA LEU A 17 7.62 7.64 -1.23
C LEU A 17 6.59 7.88 -2.33
N TRP A 18 5.44 7.21 -2.27
CA TRP A 18 4.38 7.46 -3.24
C TRP A 18 3.79 8.86 -3.07
N GLU A 19 3.73 9.36 -1.83
CA GLU A 19 3.24 10.71 -1.56
C GLU A 19 4.21 11.77 -2.07
N ASN A 20 5.49 11.53 -1.92
CA ASN A 20 6.52 12.49 -2.30
C ASN A 20 7.83 11.76 -2.56
N ASN A 21 8.35 11.89 -3.76
CA ASN A 21 9.64 11.31 -4.13
C ASN A 21 10.34 12.19 -5.18
N PRO A 22 11.67 12.19 -5.22
CA PRO A 22 12.56 11.43 -4.34
C PRO A 22 12.64 12.04 -2.94
N GLN A 23 13.01 11.20 -1.98
CA GLN A 23 13.26 11.67 -0.61
C GLN A 23 14.63 11.18 -0.14
N THR A 24 15.32 12.04 0.60
CA THR A 24 16.61 11.68 1.20
C THR A 24 16.37 10.78 2.42
N VAL A 25 17.45 10.13 2.88
CA VAL A 25 17.41 9.32 4.10
C VAL A 25 16.85 10.13 5.28
N MET A 26 17.34 11.37 5.44
CA MET A 26 16.91 12.18 6.59
C MET A 26 15.46 12.62 6.49
N GLN A 27 14.96 12.86 5.28
CA GLN A 27 13.55 13.16 5.09
C GLN A 27 12.68 11.98 5.47
N LEU A 28 13.08 10.78 5.06
CA LEU A 28 12.37 9.55 5.41
C LEU A 28 12.45 9.24 6.91
N VAL A 29 13.62 9.48 7.52
CA VAL A 29 13.78 9.33 8.97
C VAL A 29 12.79 10.24 9.71
N ALA A 30 12.69 11.49 9.30
CA ALA A 30 11.76 12.45 9.91
C ALA A 30 10.31 12.02 9.74
N ARG A 31 9.93 11.66 8.50
CA ARG A 31 8.55 11.27 8.19
C ARG A 31 8.12 10.00 8.93
N LEU A 32 8.96 8.98 8.91
CA LEU A 32 8.64 7.70 9.55
C LEU A 32 8.77 7.76 11.06
N GLY A 33 9.64 8.63 11.58
CA GLY A 33 9.70 8.90 13.00
C GLY A 33 8.41 9.52 13.51
N GLU A 34 7.84 10.44 12.74
CA GLU A 34 6.60 11.11 13.09
C GLU A 34 5.38 10.21 12.89
N SER A 35 5.29 9.52 11.75
CA SER A 35 4.08 8.77 11.40
C SER A 35 3.96 7.40 12.10
N VAL A 36 5.08 6.69 12.27
CA VAL A 36 5.07 5.34 12.86
C VAL A 36 6.02 5.18 14.04
N GLY A 37 6.69 6.24 14.46
CA GLY A 37 7.56 6.22 15.64
C GLY A 37 8.85 5.46 15.47
N TRP A 38 9.36 5.31 14.26
CA TRP A 38 10.61 4.58 14.03
C TRP A 38 11.83 5.38 14.46
N ALA A 39 12.77 4.69 15.07
CA ALA A 39 14.10 5.24 15.32
C ALA A 39 14.83 5.39 13.99
N LYS A 40 15.81 6.29 13.94
CA LYS A 40 16.64 6.51 12.76
C LYS A 40 17.25 5.22 12.24
N SER A 41 17.79 4.38 13.16
CA SER A 41 18.43 3.12 12.77
C SER A 41 17.44 2.15 12.11
N THR A 42 16.19 2.15 12.56
CA THR A 42 15.14 1.31 11.99
C THR A 42 14.86 1.69 10.54
N THR A 43 14.72 3.00 10.28
CA THR A 43 14.48 3.51 8.94
C THR A 43 15.65 3.16 8.00
N ILE A 44 16.89 3.39 8.45
CA ILE A 44 18.08 3.10 7.64
C ILE A 44 18.17 1.62 7.30
N THR A 45 17.96 0.75 8.30
CA THR A 45 17.98 -0.70 8.08
C THR A 45 16.90 -1.14 7.10
N MET A 46 15.70 -0.59 7.24
CA MET A 46 14.58 -0.92 6.36
C MET A 46 14.87 -0.50 4.92
N LEU A 47 15.41 0.70 4.71
CA LEU A 47 15.74 1.18 3.37
C LEU A 47 16.77 0.29 2.69
N ARG A 48 17.79 -0.13 3.43
CA ARG A 48 18.81 -1.02 2.89
C ARG A 48 18.21 -2.36 2.46
N ARG A 49 17.36 -2.94 3.30
CA ARG A 49 16.70 -4.22 2.99
C ARG A 49 15.77 -4.09 1.80
N MET A 50 15.04 -2.99 1.71
CA MET A 50 14.12 -2.76 0.60
C MET A 50 14.86 -2.52 -0.71
N GLU A 51 16.00 -1.87 -0.64
CA GLU A 51 16.86 -1.71 -1.82
C GLU A 51 17.35 -3.06 -2.32
N GLU A 52 17.79 -3.93 -1.42
CA GLU A 52 18.24 -5.28 -1.74
C GLU A 52 17.13 -6.12 -2.37
N LYS A 53 15.89 -5.93 -1.90
CA LYS A 53 14.73 -6.63 -2.46
C LYS A 53 14.22 -6.03 -3.76
N GLY A 54 14.73 -4.87 -4.17
CA GLY A 54 14.26 -4.20 -5.36
C GLY A 54 12.96 -3.44 -5.19
N LEU A 55 12.59 -3.08 -3.96
CA LEU A 55 11.36 -2.34 -3.68
C LEU A 55 11.54 -0.83 -3.77
N VAL A 56 12.76 -0.35 -3.60
CA VAL A 56 13.11 1.06 -3.76
C VAL A 56 14.37 1.18 -4.59
N HIS A 57 14.50 2.31 -5.28
CA HIS A 57 15.72 2.68 -6.00
C HIS A 57 16.45 3.74 -5.20
N CYS A 58 17.77 3.62 -5.15
CA CYS A 58 18.62 4.57 -4.47
C CYS A 58 19.49 5.28 -5.51
N GLU A 59 19.49 6.59 -5.47
CA GLU A 59 20.41 7.41 -6.28
C GLU A 59 21.30 8.21 -5.36
N ILE A 60 22.56 8.32 -5.73
CA ILE A 60 23.50 9.17 -5.01
C ILE A 60 23.50 10.54 -5.70
N ILE A 61 23.02 11.55 -4.99
CA ILE A 61 22.98 12.92 -5.49
C ILE A 61 23.89 13.75 -4.58
N GLY A 62 25.02 14.21 -5.13
CA GLY A 62 26.02 14.90 -4.35
C GLY A 62 26.62 13.99 -3.29
N LYS A 63 26.50 14.37 -2.02
CA LYS A 63 27.02 13.59 -0.89
C LYS A 63 25.95 12.74 -0.21
N GLY A 64 24.71 12.78 -0.70
CA GLY A 64 23.60 12.12 -0.08
C GLY A 64 22.96 11.08 -0.97
N LYS A 65 22.12 10.25 -0.35
CA LYS A 65 21.31 9.26 -1.03
C LYS A 65 19.87 9.70 -1.08
N SER A 66 19.23 9.52 -2.24
CA SER A 66 17.81 9.76 -2.40
C SER A 66 17.14 8.48 -2.86
N TYR A 67 15.91 8.30 -2.44
CA TYR A 67 15.14 7.08 -2.71
C TYR A 67 13.87 7.38 -3.49
N THR A 68 13.55 6.49 -4.41
CA THR A 68 12.28 6.51 -5.14
C THR A 68 11.65 5.13 -5.04
N PRO A 69 10.31 5.02 -5.16
CA PRO A 69 9.68 3.70 -5.12
C PRO A 69 9.95 2.96 -6.42
N ALA A 70 10.28 1.68 -6.31
CA ALA A 70 10.48 0.79 -7.46
C ALA A 70 9.21 0.02 -7.82
N VAL A 71 8.17 0.16 -6.99
CA VAL A 71 6.89 -0.50 -7.17
C VAL A 71 5.82 0.57 -7.35
N GLU A 72 5.00 0.45 -8.38
CA GLU A 72 3.90 1.40 -8.59
C GLU A 72 2.81 1.17 -7.55
N GLN A 73 2.27 2.26 -7.02
CA GLN A 73 1.25 2.22 -5.98
C GLN A 73 0.03 1.39 -6.39
N GLU A 74 -0.47 1.62 -7.59
CA GLU A 74 -1.65 0.93 -8.09
C GLU A 74 -1.45 -0.59 -8.12
N ILE A 75 -0.29 -1.03 -8.59
CA ILE A 75 0.05 -2.46 -8.65
C ILE A 75 0.14 -3.05 -7.25
N ALA A 76 0.77 -2.34 -6.33
CA ALA A 76 0.91 -2.77 -4.94
C ALA A 76 -0.47 -2.87 -4.26
N VAL A 77 -1.33 -1.87 -4.46
CA VAL A 77 -2.68 -1.86 -3.88
C VAL A 77 -3.48 -3.06 -4.36
N ILE A 78 -3.48 -3.33 -5.67
CA ILE A 78 -4.22 -4.46 -6.24
C ILE A 78 -3.68 -5.78 -5.69
N SER A 79 -2.36 -5.94 -5.66
CA SER A 79 -1.72 -7.16 -5.16
C SER A 79 -2.05 -7.42 -3.70
N GLU A 80 -1.94 -6.41 -2.86
CA GLU A 80 -2.24 -6.53 -1.42
C GLU A 80 -3.73 -6.81 -1.18
N THR A 81 -4.60 -6.17 -1.95
CA THR A 81 -6.04 -6.39 -1.83
C THR A 81 -6.38 -7.84 -2.15
N ARG A 82 -5.83 -8.39 -3.23
CA ARG A 82 -6.05 -9.79 -3.61
C ARG A 82 -5.50 -10.75 -2.57
N SER A 83 -4.32 -10.49 -2.05
CA SER A 83 -3.72 -11.31 -0.98
C SER A 83 -4.59 -11.33 0.25
N PHE A 84 -5.08 -10.16 0.65
CA PHE A 84 -5.97 -10.03 1.81
C PHE A 84 -7.26 -10.83 1.60
N LEU A 85 -7.93 -10.63 0.46
CA LEU A 85 -9.17 -11.33 0.15
C LEU A 85 -8.98 -12.85 0.13
N ASN A 86 -7.90 -13.31 -0.50
CA ASN A 86 -7.63 -14.75 -0.59
C ASN A 86 -7.36 -15.35 0.78
N ARG A 87 -6.58 -14.66 1.59
CA ARG A 87 -6.16 -15.16 2.91
C ARG A 87 -7.30 -15.14 3.92
N ILE A 88 -8.08 -14.07 3.96
CA ILE A 88 -9.10 -13.88 4.99
C ILE A 88 -10.50 -14.33 4.53
N TYR A 89 -10.85 -14.07 3.28
CA TYR A 89 -12.19 -14.30 2.77
C TYR A 89 -12.25 -15.28 1.59
N ARG A 90 -11.19 -16.07 1.43
CA ARG A 90 -11.11 -17.09 0.37
C ARG A 90 -11.40 -16.54 -1.03
N GLY A 91 -11.04 -15.28 -1.26
CA GLY A 91 -11.24 -14.61 -2.53
C GLY A 91 -12.63 -14.02 -2.74
N SER A 92 -13.50 -14.06 -1.75
CA SER A 92 -14.88 -13.60 -1.90
C SER A 92 -15.11 -12.19 -1.37
N VAL A 93 -15.33 -11.26 -2.27
CA VAL A 93 -15.71 -9.88 -1.93
C VAL A 93 -17.09 -9.90 -1.23
N GLY A 94 -18.00 -10.76 -1.72
CA GLY A 94 -19.32 -10.90 -1.13
C GLY A 94 -19.27 -11.32 0.33
N LEU A 95 -18.39 -12.26 0.64
CA LEU A 95 -18.21 -12.73 2.02
C LEU A 95 -17.70 -11.59 2.92
N MET A 96 -16.75 -10.81 2.41
CA MET A 96 -16.22 -9.67 3.14
C MET A 96 -17.30 -8.62 3.43
N LEU A 97 -18.06 -8.24 2.41
CA LEU A 97 -19.12 -7.25 2.56
C LEU A 97 -20.24 -7.74 3.47
N SER A 98 -20.56 -9.02 3.38
CA SER A 98 -21.56 -9.64 4.24
C SER A 98 -21.14 -9.55 5.72
N ALA A 99 -19.88 -9.86 6.01
CA ALA A 99 -19.35 -9.77 7.37
C ALA A 99 -19.42 -8.34 7.90
N MET A 100 -19.05 -7.36 7.07
CA MET A 100 -19.10 -5.96 7.46
C MET A 100 -20.53 -5.47 7.68
N ALA A 101 -21.44 -5.89 6.83
CA ALA A 101 -22.86 -5.51 6.93
C ALA A 101 -23.49 -6.07 8.21
N GLU A 102 -23.19 -7.32 8.55
CA GLU A 102 -23.72 -7.96 9.76
C GLU A 102 -23.27 -7.24 11.03
N ARG A 103 -22.07 -6.67 11.03
CA ARG A 103 -21.53 -5.95 12.18
C ARG A 103 -21.92 -4.48 12.18
N GLN A 104 -22.71 -4.05 11.21
CA GLN A 104 -23.13 -2.67 11.06
C GLN A 104 -21.95 -1.70 10.89
N GLU A 105 -20.88 -2.17 10.24
CA GLU A 105 -19.71 -1.35 9.97
C GLU A 105 -19.84 -0.53 8.69
N LEU A 106 -20.92 -0.74 7.93
CA LEU A 106 -21.20 0.02 6.72
C LEU A 106 -22.27 1.07 7.01
N SER A 107 -21.96 2.33 6.76
CA SER A 107 -22.90 3.42 6.89
C SER A 107 -23.88 3.41 5.72
N ARG A 108 -24.97 4.17 5.84
CA ARG A 108 -25.95 4.31 4.75
C ARG A 108 -25.31 4.94 3.52
N GLU A 109 -24.42 5.89 3.74
CA GLU A 109 -23.68 6.56 2.68
C GLU A 109 -22.78 5.60 1.95
N GLU A 110 -22.09 4.73 2.69
CA GLU A 110 -21.23 3.71 2.12
C GLU A 110 -22.02 2.68 1.32
N ILE A 111 -23.17 2.27 1.83
CA ILE A 111 -24.04 1.33 1.12
C ILE A 111 -24.52 1.93 -0.20
N ALA A 112 -24.92 3.21 -0.19
CA ALA A 112 -25.34 3.90 -1.40
C ALA A 112 -24.21 3.99 -2.41
N GLU A 113 -23.01 4.31 -1.94
CA GLU A 113 -21.81 4.37 -2.76
C GLU A 113 -21.50 3.01 -3.39
N LEU A 114 -21.58 1.94 -2.59
CA LEU A 114 -21.33 0.58 -3.08
C LEU A 114 -22.33 0.16 -4.16
N ARG A 115 -23.61 0.51 -3.98
CA ARG A 115 -24.63 0.23 -5.00
C ARG A 115 -24.30 0.91 -6.32
N GLU A 116 -23.86 2.14 -6.25
CA GLU A 116 -23.48 2.91 -7.42
C GLU A 116 -22.25 2.32 -8.12
N ILE A 117 -21.24 1.94 -7.33
CA ILE A 117 -20.04 1.28 -7.86
C ILE A 117 -20.40 -0.01 -8.57
N LEU A 118 -21.24 -0.83 -7.95
CA LEU A 118 -21.67 -2.11 -8.52
C LEU A 118 -22.49 -1.92 -9.78
N ALA A 119 -23.34 -0.90 -9.83
CA ALA A 119 -24.13 -0.59 -11.02
C ALA A 119 -23.22 -0.21 -12.20
N ARG A 120 -22.18 0.58 -11.94
CA ARG A 120 -21.22 0.95 -12.98
C ARG A 120 -20.41 -0.24 -13.47
N ALA A 121 -20.00 -1.12 -12.54
CA ALA A 121 -19.26 -2.32 -12.88
C ALA A 121 -20.11 -3.27 -13.72
N ASP A 122 -21.39 -3.38 -13.41
CA ASP A 122 -22.33 -4.22 -14.12
C ASP A 122 -22.49 -3.73 -15.58
N LYS A 123 -22.62 -2.41 -15.76
CA LYS A 123 -22.69 -1.81 -17.10
C LYS A 123 -21.44 -2.10 -17.93
N LYS A 124 -20.26 -2.03 -17.30
CA LYS A 124 -19.00 -2.32 -17.99
C LYS A 124 -18.88 -3.78 -18.37
N GLY A 125 -19.52 -4.67 -17.61
CA GLY A 125 -19.52 -6.09 -17.88
C GLY A 125 -20.45 -6.48 -19.03
N GLU A 126 -21.42 -5.62 -19.38
CA GLU A 126 -22.32 -5.84 -20.49
C GLU A 126 -21.64 -5.45 -21.80
N LYS A 127 -21.53 -6.38 -22.69
CA LYS A 127 -21.01 -6.13 -24.03
C LYS A 127 -22.10 -6.27 -25.05
#